data_f56fcbc49a80f5204a2d38c4dfd25c7f
#
_entry.id   f56fcbc49a80f5204a2d38c4dfd25c7f
#
_cell.length_a   1.000
_cell.length_b   1.000
_cell.length_c   1.000
_cell.angle_alpha   90.00
_cell.angle_beta   90.00
_cell.angle_gamma   90.00
#
_symmetry.space_group_name_H-M   'P 1'
#
loop_
_entity.id
_entity.type
_entity.pdbx_description
1 polymer ?
#
loop_
_entity_poly.entity_id
_entity_poly.type
_entity_poly.pdbx_seq_one_letter_code
_entity_poly.pdbx_strand_id
1 'polypeptide(L)'
;LETRRALQQAEKRQKSAKSNSRILLINGSTRSNQTCPGEMSKTFRLAKIAEKVISGNKGFEVDFLDLSRLASEYGRVIYPCKACVSTAMPLCNWPCSCYPNHAMGQVNDWMAEIYPRWTAAHGVMILCPVHWYQAPSSLKLMIDRLVCADGGNPDPTLTGGKNPQRAKEVELKGWHYPRHLAGRVFSIVVHGDAIGAETLRRSLT
;
A
#
# COMPACT_ATOMS: atom_id res chain seq x y z
N LEU A 1 -13.35 -11.48 8.01
CA LEU A 1 -14.18 -10.60 8.86
C LEU A 1 -13.31 -9.54 9.56
N GLU A 2 -12.17 -9.90 10.16
CA GLU A 2 -11.29 -8.97 10.89
C GLU A 2 -10.70 -7.89 10.01
N THR A 3 -10.11 -8.24 8.89
CA THR A 3 -9.53 -7.29 7.93
C THR A 3 -10.56 -6.26 7.47
N ARG A 4 -11.79 -6.70 7.16
CA ARG A 4 -12.87 -5.78 6.75
C ARG A 4 -13.24 -4.81 7.87
N ARG A 5 -13.31 -5.28 9.12
CA ARG A 5 -13.58 -4.44 10.28
C ARG A 5 -12.45 -3.42 10.51
N ALA A 6 -11.20 -3.86 10.41
CA ALA A 6 -10.03 -2.98 10.54
C ALA A 6 -10.05 -1.85 9.50
N LEU A 7 -10.37 -2.17 8.23
CA LEU A 7 -10.50 -1.19 7.16
C LEU A 7 -11.63 -0.19 7.42
N GLN A 8 -12.79 -0.66 7.86
CA GLN A 8 -13.92 0.21 8.20
C GLN A 8 -13.61 1.14 9.39
N GLN A 9 -12.89 0.65 10.39
CA GLN A 9 -12.43 1.48 11.50
C GLN A 9 -11.40 2.52 11.04
N ALA A 10 -10.46 2.13 10.19
CA ALA A 10 -9.47 3.02 9.60
C ALA A 10 -10.13 4.14 8.77
N GLU A 11 -11.13 3.81 7.97
CA GLU A 11 -11.92 4.77 7.19
C GLU A 11 -12.67 5.77 8.10
N LYS A 12 -13.32 5.28 9.16
CA LYS A 12 -13.97 6.14 10.16
C LYS A 12 -12.98 7.10 10.81
N ARG A 13 -11.78 6.62 11.13
CA ARG A 13 -10.71 7.45 11.70
C ARG A 13 -10.28 8.54 10.73
N GLN A 14 -10.06 8.20 9.48
CA GLN A 14 -9.65 9.14 8.43
C GLN A 14 -10.71 10.25 8.22
N LYS A 15 -12.00 9.90 8.27
CA LYS A 15 -13.11 10.86 8.09
C LYS A 15 -13.41 11.71 9.35
N SER A 16 -12.75 11.45 10.47
CA SER A 16 -13.00 12.15 11.73
C SER A 16 -12.35 13.54 11.73
N ALA A 17 -13.17 14.60 11.76
CA ALA A 17 -12.69 15.97 11.87
C ALA A 17 -11.94 16.30 13.19
N LYS A 18 -12.03 15.41 14.19
CA LYS A 18 -11.37 15.58 15.50
C LYS A 18 -9.97 14.94 15.55
N SER A 19 -9.58 14.16 14.55
CA SER A 19 -8.27 13.52 14.50
C SER A 19 -7.22 14.43 13.86
N ASN A 20 -5.96 14.31 14.32
CA ASN A 20 -4.84 14.93 13.62
C ASN A 20 -4.73 14.40 12.19
N SER A 21 -4.18 15.22 11.31
CA SER A 21 -3.86 14.80 9.93
C SER A 21 -2.74 13.74 9.96
N ARG A 22 -3.09 12.51 9.62
CA ARG A 22 -2.17 11.37 9.61
C ARG A 22 -1.42 11.30 8.28
N ILE A 23 -0.10 11.34 8.36
CA ILE A 23 0.80 11.14 7.21
C ILE A 23 1.40 9.74 7.30
N LEU A 24 1.08 8.90 6.33
CA LEU A 24 1.74 7.61 6.15
C LEU A 24 3.08 7.86 5.45
N LEU A 25 4.16 7.74 6.21
CA LEU A 25 5.52 7.94 5.74
C LEU A 25 6.16 6.58 5.45
N ILE A 26 6.48 6.32 4.19
CA ILE A 26 6.93 5.01 3.71
C ILE A 26 8.41 5.04 3.36
N ASN A 27 9.23 4.27 4.08
CA ASN A 27 10.56 3.89 3.63
C ASN A 27 10.43 2.75 2.60
N GLY A 28 10.57 3.07 1.32
CA GLY A 28 10.48 2.10 0.22
C GLY A 28 11.78 1.34 -0.06
N SER A 29 12.86 1.60 0.70
CA SER A 29 14.13 0.87 0.56
C SER A 29 14.03 -0.53 1.18
N THR A 30 14.80 -1.48 0.65
CA THR A 30 15.05 -2.78 1.30
C THR A 30 16.14 -2.70 2.38
N ARG A 31 16.76 -1.54 2.57
CA ARG A 31 17.81 -1.27 3.56
C ARG A 31 17.28 -0.35 4.65
N SER A 32 17.64 -0.66 5.90
CA SER A 32 17.33 0.14 7.08
C SER A 32 18.58 0.79 7.69
N ASN A 33 18.58 1.01 9.00
CA ASN A 33 19.73 1.46 9.77
C ASN A 33 20.74 0.34 10.11
N GLN A 34 20.37 -0.92 9.88
CA GLN A 34 21.19 -2.10 10.21
C GLN A 34 21.35 -2.98 8.97
N THR A 35 22.16 -2.55 8.03
CA THR A 35 22.40 -3.29 6.80
C THR A 35 23.88 -3.39 6.49
N CYS A 36 24.29 -4.41 5.72
CA CYS A 36 25.63 -4.50 5.18
C CYS A 36 25.85 -3.37 4.15
N PRO A 37 26.94 -2.62 4.21
CA PRO A 37 28.16 -2.80 5.03
C PRO A 37 28.16 -2.11 6.41
N GLY A 38 27.05 -1.98 7.07
CA GLY A 38 26.99 -1.41 8.42
C GLY A 38 26.66 0.09 8.47
N GLU A 39 26.28 0.68 7.35
CA GLU A 39 25.84 2.08 7.29
C GLU A 39 24.31 2.19 7.11
N MET A 40 23.78 3.25 7.68
CA MET A 40 22.36 3.56 7.53
C MET A 40 22.01 3.87 6.07
N SER A 41 20.93 3.25 5.59
CA SER A 41 20.37 3.56 4.27
C SER A 41 20.08 5.05 4.11
N LYS A 42 20.48 5.65 2.99
CA LYS A 42 20.17 7.06 2.66
C LYS A 42 18.67 7.33 2.70
N THR A 43 17.86 6.41 2.16
CA THR A 43 16.38 6.50 2.20
C THR A 43 15.86 6.50 3.62
N PHE A 44 16.33 5.59 4.45
CA PHE A 44 15.91 5.51 5.85
C PHE A 44 16.27 6.80 6.61
N ARG A 45 17.49 7.33 6.39
CA ARG A 45 17.91 8.63 6.97
C ARG A 45 17.00 9.78 6.53
N LEU A 46 16.68 9.87 5.24
CA LEU A 46 15.76 10.90 4.72
C LEU A 46 14.36 10.75 5.33
N ALA A 47 13.86 9.51 5.45
CA ALA A 47 12.57 9.25 6.07
C ALA A 47 12.55 9.67 7.55
N LYS A 48 13.62 9.43 8.31
CA LYS A 48 13.73 9.91 9.71
C LYS A 48 13.79 11.42 9.83
N ILE A 49 14.40 12.11 8.87
CA ILE A 49 14.39 13.58 8.80
C ILE A 49 12.96 14.07 8.52
N ALA A 50 12.27 13.49 7.54
CA ALA A 50 10.88 13.84 7.22
C ALA A 50 9.94 13.58 8.42
N GLU A 51 10.09 12.43 9.09
CA GLU A 51 9.35 12.12 10.31
C GLU A 51 9.51 13.20 11.37
N LYS A 52 10.76 13.61 11.65
CA LYS A 52 11.04 14.66 12.63
C LYS A 52 10.41 16.00 12.25
N VAL A 53 10.50 16.39 10.98
CA VAL A 53 9.93 17.67 10.49
C VAL A 53 8.40 17.64 10.58
N ILE A 54 7.74 16.57 10.11
CA ILE A 54 6.28 16.45 10.13
C ILE A 54 5.76 16.43 11.57
N SER A 55 6.37 15.61 12.43
CA SER A 55 5.96 15.49 13.85
C SER A 55 6.19 16.77 14.65
N GLY A 56 7.08 17.65 14.21
CA GLY A 56 7.29 18.98 14.82
C GLY A 56 6.17 19.98 14.56
N ASN A 57 5.24 19.67 13.64
CA ASN A 57 4.12 20.55 13.31
C ASN A 57 2.84 20.13 14.03
N LYS A 58 2.18 21.08 14.70
CA LYS A 58 0.92 20.84 15.40
C LYS A 58 -0.17 20.35 14.41
N GLY A 59 -0.99 19.41 14.83
CA GLY A 59 -2.09 18.87 14.05
C GLY A 59 -1.69 17.76 13.08
N PHE A 60 -0.42 17.35 13.05
CA PHE A 60 0.04 16.21 12.28
C PHE A 60 0.47 15.05 13.18
N GLU A 61 0.24 13.83 12.71
CA GLU A 61 0.82 12.60 13.25
C GLU A 61 1.48 11.80 12.13
N VAL A 62 2.60 11.18 12.42
CA VAL A 62 3.32 10.34 11.46
C VAL A 62 3.07 8.87 11.78
N ASP A 63 2.69 8.13 10.75
CA ASP A 63 2.62 6.68 10.75
C ASP A 63 3.77 6.16 9.88
N PHE A 64 4.86 5.72 10.51
CA PHE A 64 6.08 5.31 9.80
C PHE A 64 6.02 3.85 9.39
N LEU A 65 5.98 3.59 8.07
CA LEU A 65 6.01 2.26 7.48
C LEU A 65 7.39 1.98 6.88
N ASP A 66 8.11 1.05 7.48
CA ASP A 66 9.44 0.65 7.03
C ASP A 66 9.38 -0.67 6.25
N LEU A 67 9.41 -0.59 4.92
CA LEU A 67 9.36 -1.78 4.05
C LEU A 67 10.68 -2.59 4.04
N SER A 68 11.77 -2.08 4.61
CA SER A 68 13.01 -2.85 4.78
C SER A 68 12.81 -4.08 5.67
N ARG A 69 11.78 -4.06 6.51
CA ARG A 69 11.40 -5.18 7.38
C ARG A 69 11.03 -6.44 6.60
N LEU A 70 10.60 -6.33 5.33
CA LEU A 70 10.40 -7.50 4.46
C LEU A 70 11.69 -8.28 4.18
N ALA A 71 12.83 -7.60 4.20
CA ALA A 71 14.14 -8.22 3.98
C ALA A 71 14.84 -8.62 5.26
N SER A 72 14.45 -8.09 6.42
CA SER A 72 15.16 -8.24 7.69
C SER A 72 14.39 -9.03 8.77
N GLU A 73 13.07 -9.16 8.64
CA GLU A 73 12.26 -9.87 9.64
C GLU A 73 11.79 -11.22 9.12
N TYR A 74 12.13 -12.27 9.83
CA TYR A 74 11.67 -13.63 9.53
C TYR A 74 10.13 -13.71 9.59
N GLY A 75 9.54 -14.37 8.59
CA GLY A 75 8.10 -14.58 8.53
C GLY A 75 7.27 -13.35 8.12
N ARG A 76 7.89 -12.19 7.90
CA ARG A 76 7.18 -11.02 7.35
C ARG A 76 7.11 -11.13 5.83
N VAL A 77 5.91 -11.25 5.30
CA VAL A 77 5.67 -11.54 3.88
C VAL A 77 4.59 -10.63 3.31
N ILE A 78 4.82 -10.13 2.11
CA ILE A 78 3.77 -9.62 1.21
C ILE A 78 3.74 -10.55 0.00
N TYR A 79 2.62 -11.24 -0.22
CA TYR A 79 2.47 -12.08 -1.40
C TYR A 79 2.19 -11.24 -2.64
N PRO A 80 2.72 -11.61 -3.82
CA PRO A 80 2.52 -10.84 -5.05
C PRO A 80 1.06 -10.84 -5.50
N CYS A 81 0.62 -9.74 -6.11
CA CYS A 81 -0.71 -9.64 -6.72
C CYS A 81 -0.82 -10.61 -7.90
N LYS A 82 -1.94 -11.31 -8.02
CA LYS A 82 -2.24 -12.21 -9.15
C LYS A 82 -2.80 -11.48 -10.38
N ALA A 83 -2.95 -10.16 -10.32
CA ALA A 83 -3.54 -9.37 -11.39
C ALA A 83 -4.92 -9.91 -11.87
N CYS A 84 -5.79 -10.28 -10.94
CA CYS A 84 -7.15 -10.77 -11.25
C CYS A 84 -7.94 -9.78 -12.13
N VAL A 85 -7.58 -8.50 -12.07
CA VAL A 85 -8.15 -7.42 -12.88
C VAL A 85 -7.84 -7.50 -14.36
N SER A 86 -6.88 -8.33 -14.79
CA SER A 86 -6.48 -8.43 -16.20
C SER A 86 -7.63 -8.87 -17.11
N THR A 87 -8.61 -9.59 -16.60
CA THR A 87 -9.81 -9.98 -17.33
C THR A 87 -10.94 -8.97 -17.16
N ALA A 88 -11.24 -8.61 -15.92
CA ALA A 88 -12.21 -7.58 -15.57
C ALA A 88 -11.98 -7.12 -14.13
N MET A 89 -12.11 -5.81 -13.89
CA MET A 89 -11.83 -5.21 -12.57
C MET A 89 -12.65 -5.81 -11.42
N PRO A 90 -13.96 -6.14 -11.57
CA PRO A 90 -14.75 -6.74 -10.48
C PRO A 90 -14.33 -8.14 -10.04
N LEU A 91 -13.38 -8.79 -10.75
CA LEU A 91 -12.77 -10.05 -10.29
C LEU A 91 -11.80 -9.85 -9.12
N CYS A 92 -11.32 -8.64 -8.90
CA CYS A 92 -10.57 -8.31 -7.69
C CYS A 92 -11.54 -8.15 -6.51
N ASN A 93 -11.50 -9.06 -5.57
CA ASN A 93 -12.34 -8.99 -4.37
C ASN A 93 -11.79 -7.95 -3.37
N TRP A 94 -12.70 -7.27 -2.71
CA TRP A 94 -12.37 -6.38 -1.60
C TRP A 94 -12.91 -6.96 -0.26
N PRO A 95 -12.11 -6.99 0.83
CA PRO A 95 -10.65 -6.84 0.82
C PRO A 95 -9.98 -7.98 0.04
N CYS A 96 -8.75 -7.76 -0.45
CA CYS A 96 -8.04 -8.73 -1.28
C CYS A 96 -7.98 -10.11 -0.59
N SER A 97 -8.62 -11.10 -1.19
CA SER A 97 -8.76 -12.45 -0.65
C SER A 97 -7.88 -13.49 -1.36
N CYS A 98 -7.00 -13.02 -2.27
CA CYS A 98 -6.14 -13.93 -3.02
C CYS A 98 -5.03 -14.54 -2.16
N TYR A 99 -4.55 -13.78 -1.17
CA TYR A 99 -3.46 -14.18 -0.29
C TYR A 99 -3.61 -13.58 1.11
N PRO A 100 -3.14 -14.25 2.11
CA PRO A 100 -2.97 -15.68 2.13
C PRO A 100 -4.31 -16.33 1.83
N ASN A 101 -4.33 -17.58 1.57
CA ASN A 101 -5.55 -18.27 1.20
C ASN A 101 -6.59 -18.18 2.35
N HIS A 102 -7.44 -17.16 2.31
CA HIS A 102 -8.43 -16.89 3.36
C HIS A 102 -9.38 -18.05 3.58
N ALA A 103 -9.70 -18.81 2.51
CA ALA A 103 -10.55 -20.00 2.59
C ALA A 103 -9.91 -21.12 3.43
N MET A 104 -8.58 -21.10 3.57
CA MET A 104 -7.82 -22.08 4.36
C MET A 104 -7.30 -21.50 5.69
N GLY A 105 -7.71 -20.29 6.07
CA GLY A 105 -7.28 -19.65 7.30
C GLY A 105 -5.82 -19.21 7.34
N GLN A 106 -5.12 -19.19 6.21
CA GLN A 106 -3.76 -18.72 6.11
C GLN A 106 -3.75 -17.18 6.07
N VAL A 107 -3.39 -16.54 7.15
CA VAL A 107 -3.49 -15.08 7.32
C VAL A 107 -2.14 -14.39 7.48
N ASN A 108 -1.04 -15.05 7.18
CA ASN A 108 0.29 -14.45 7.27
C ASN A 108 0.59 -13.61 6.02
N ASP A 109 0.05 -12.39 5.97
CA ASP A 109 0.28 -11.42 4.91
C ASP A 109 0.31 -10.02 5.53
N TRP A 110 1.43 -9.34 5.43
CA TRP A 110 1.62 -8.03 6.03
C TRP A 110 0.68 -6.96 5.46
N MET A 111 0.10 -7.17 4.27
CA MET A 111 -0.92 -6.27 3.74
C MET A 111 -2.16 -6.16 4.63
N ALA A 112 -2.43 -7.16 5.47
CA ALA A 112 -3.51 -7.07 6.47
C ALA A 112 -3.29 -5.94 7.49
N GLU A 113 -2.03 -5.60 7.79
CA GLU A 113 -1.63 -4.46 8.63
C GLU A 113 -1.47 -3.18 7.79
N ILE A 114 -0.82 -3.28 6.62
CA ILE A 114 -0.48 -2.12 5.78
C ILE A 114 -1.73 -1.44 5.21
N TYR A 115 -2.71 -2.21 4.71
CA TYR A 115 -3.87 -1.62 4.05
C TYR A 115 -4.71 -0.73 5.00
N PRO A 116 -5.03 -1.11 6.25
CA PRO A 116 -5.69 -0.19 7.19
C PRO A 116 -4.90 1.10 7.44
N ARG A 117 -3.56 1.06 7.43
CA ARG A 117 -2.71 2.25 7.58
C ARG A 117 -2.87 3.21 6.40
N TRP A 118 -2.93 2.69 5.18
CA TRP A 118 -3.27 3.48 3.98
C TRP A 118 -4.65 4.10 4.10
N THR A 119 -5.64 3.31 4.49
CA THR A 119 -7.03 3.77 4.62
C THR A 119 -7.16 4.89 5.65
N ALA A 120 -6.43 4.81 6.77
CA ALA A 120 -6.44 5.82 7.82
C ALA A 120 -5.66 7.09 7.49
N ALA A 121 -4.82 7.08 6.45
CA ALA A 121 -3.96 8.20 6.09
C ALA A 121 -4.74 9.34 5.44
N HIS A 122 -4.35 10.60 5.75
CA HIS A 122 -4.78 11.82 5.06
C HIS A 122 -3.79 12.19 3.97
N GLY A 123 -2.53 11.84 4.16
CA GLY A 123 -1.47 12.01 3.18
C GLY A 123 -0.52 10.82 3.18
N VAL A 124 0.14 10.61 2.04
CA VAL A 124 1.12 9.54 1.87
C VAL A 124 2.41 10.14 1.32
N MET A 125 3.52 9.88 1.98
CA MET A 125 4.84 10.26 1.52
C MET A 125 5.70 9.03 1.33
N ILE A 126 6.14 8.79 0.10
CA ILE A 126 6.99 7.64 -0.25
C ILE A 126 8.40 8.15 -0.52
N LEU A 127 9.38 7.58 0.19
CA LEU A 127 10.79 7.78 -0.10
C LEU A 127 11.36 6.46 -0.61
N CYS A 128 11.98 6.46 -1.78
CA CYS A 128 12.56 5.25 -2.35
C CYS A 128 13.83 5.53 -3.15
N PRO A 129 14.78 4.58 -3.14
CA PRO A 129 15.90 4.63 -4.07
C PRO A 129 15.47 4.11 -5.45
N VAL A 130 16.25 4.44 -6.47
CA VAL A 130 16.21 3.70 -7.73
C VAL A 130 16.91 2.36 -7.52
N HIS A 131 16.23 1.28 -7.84
CA HIS A 131 16.73 -0.09 -7.71
C HIS A 131 16.60 -0.79 -9.06
N TRP A 132 17.74 -1.01 -9.75
CA TRP A 132 17.73 -1.59 -11.09
C TRP A 132 16.78 -0.87 -12.05
N TYR A 133 16.88 0.48 -12.10
CA TYR A 133 16.08 1.39 -12.93
C TYR A 133 14.59 1.48 -12.53
N GLN A 134 14.15 0.81 -11.48
CA GLN A 134 12.74 0.71 -11.04
C GLN A 134 12.57 0.89 -9.51
N ALA A 135 11.32 0.76 -9.05
CA ALA A 135 11.03 0.70 -7.63
C ALA A 135 11.67 -0.54 -6.99
N PRO A 136 12.12 -0.45 -5.74
CA PRO A 136 12.49 -1.63 -4.98
C PRO A 136 11.36 -2.66 -4.94
N SER A 137 11.70 -3.94 -4.96
CA SER A 137 10.72 -5.04 -5.00
C SER A 137 9.72 -5.00 -3.84
N SER A 138 10.16 -4.62 -2.64
CA SER A 138 9.29 -4.45 -1.47
C SER A 138 8.22 -3.38 -1.68
N LEU A 139 8.59 -2.24 -2.28
CA LEU A 139 7.67 -1.16 -2.61
C LEU A 139 6.69 -1.59 -3.70
N LYS A 140 7.18 -2.24 -4.75
CA LYS A 140 6.35 -2.73 -5.87
C LYS A 140 5.34 -3.77 -5.40
N LEU A 141 5.74 -4.73 -4.57
CA LEU A 141 4.84 -5.72 -3.97
C LEU A 141 3.69 -5.07 -3.21
N MET A 142 3.98 -4.06 -2.39
CA MET A 142 2.96 -3.33 -1.64
C MET A 142 1.99 -2.60 -2.58
N ILE A 143 2.51 -1.85 -3.55
CA ILE A 143 1.69 -1.04 -4.48
C ILE A 143 0.76 -1.94 -5.29
N ASP A 144 1.25 -3.04 -5.84
CA ASP A 144 0.43 -3.97 -6.61
C ASP A 144 -0.74 -4.56 -5.81
N ARG A 145 -0.58 -4.69 -4.52
CA ARG A 145 -1.62 -5.19 -3.61
C ARG A 145 -2.65 -4.14 -3.22
N LEU A 146 -2.44 -2.87 -3.53
CA LEU A 146 -3.39 -1.79 -3.27
C LEU A 146 -4.49 -1.67 -4.35
N VAL A 147 -4.42 -2.41 -5.45
CA VAL A 147 -5.46 -2.42 -6.50
C VAL A 147 -6.87 -2.62 -5.93
N CYS A 148 -7.04 -3.50 -4.94
CA CYS A 148 -8.35 -3.70 -4.31
C CYS A 148 -8.85 -2.48 -3.52
N ALA A 149 -7.98 -1.54 -3.19
CA ALA A 149 -8.33 -0.35 -2.41
C ALA A 149 -9.09 0.71 -3.22
N ASP A 150 -9.01 0.65 -4.55
CA ASP A 150 -9.69 1.57 -5.46
C ASP A 150 -10.22 0.84 -6.71
N GLY A 151 -10.94 -0.23 -6.51
CA GLY A 151 -11.52 -1.01 -7.60
C GLY A 151 -11.98 -2.42 -7.20
N GLY A 152 -11.60 -2.89 -6.01
CA GLY A 152 -11.98 -4.22 -5.55
C GLY A 152 -13.49 -4.35 -5.32
N ASN A 153 -14.06 -5.47 -5.75
CA ASN A 153 -15.47 -5.76 -5.61
C ASN A 153 -15.80 -6.26 -4.19
N PRO A 154 -16.60 -5.53 -3.40
CA PRO A 154 -16.98 -5.93 -2.04
C PRO A 154 -18.09 -6.99 -2.01
N ASP A 155 -18.76 -7.25 -3.13
CA ASP A 155 -19.84 -8.24 -3.26
C ASP A 155 -19.52 -9.29 -4.33
N PRO A 156 -18.94 -10.43 -3.94
CA PRO A 156 -18.58 -11.49 -4.88
C PRO A 156 -19.81 -12.14 -5.56
N THR A 157 -21.03 -11.91 -5.06
CA THR A 157 -22.24 -12.48 -5.68
C THR A 157 -22.53 -11.83 -7.03
N LEU A 158 -22.12 -10.57 -7.23
CA LEU A 158 -22.27 -9.86 -8.51
C LEU A 158 -21.56 -10.59 -9.66
N THR A 159 -20.42 -11.21 -9.37
CA THR A 159 -19.63 -11.93 -10.37
C THR A 159 -19.87 -13.45 -10.33
N GLY A 160 -20.85 -13.92 -9.54
CA GLY A 160 -21.08 -15.37 -9.35
C GLY A 160 -19.82 -16.09 -8.85
N GLY A 161 -19.15 -15.48 -7.88
CA GLY A 161 -17.82 -15.90 -7.43
C GLY A 161 -16.72 -15.26 -8.31
N LYS A 162 -16.22 -15.99 -9.30
CA LYS A 162 -15.17 -15.49 -10.21
C LYS A 162 -15.48 -15.81 -11.68
N ASN A 163 -16.73 -15.66 -12.09
CA ASN A 163 -17.14 -15.86 -13.47
C ASN A 163 -16.68 -14.66 -14.32
N PRO A 164 -15.83 -14.84 -15.35
CA PRO A 164 -15.23 -13.75 -16.12
C PRO A 164 -16.25 -13.03 -16.99
N GLN A 165 -17.25 -13.71 -17.53
CA GLN A 165 -18.29 -13.10 -18.38
C GLN A 165 -19.18 -12.16 -17.54
N ARG A 166 -19.66 -12.65 -16.39
CA ARG A 166 -20.44 -11.83 -15.45
C ARG A 166 -19.63 -10.65 -14.92
N ALA A 167 -18.35 -10.86 -14.63
CA ALA A 167 -17.48 -9.77 -14.19
C ALA A 167 -17.34 -8.68 -15.25
N LYS A 168 -17.26 -9.05 -16.53
CA LYS A 168 -17.21 -8.10 -17.64
C LYS A 168 -18.51 -7.32 -17.78
N GLU A 169 -19.65 -7.99 -17.63
CA GLU A 169 -20.97 -7.31 -17.61
C GLU A 169 -21.08 -6.31 -16.47
N VAL A 170 -20.62 -6.70 -15.26
CA VAL A 170 -20.57 -5.79 -14.09
C VAL A 170 -19.66 -4.61 -14.34
N GLU A 171 -18.48 -4.82 -14.94
CA GLU A 171 -17.53 -3.76 -15.29
C GLU A 171 -18.15 -2.72 -16.21
N LEU A 172 -18.89 -3.16 -17.25
CA LEU A 172 -19.54 -2.29 -18.22
C LEU A 172 -20.73 -1.51 -17.62
N LYS A 173 -21.43 -2.09 -16.66
CA LYS A 173 -22.55 -1.45 -15.94
C LYS A 173 -22.08 -0.54 -14.79
N GLY A 174 -20.85 -0.74 -14.32
CA GLY A 174 -20.34 -0.14 -13.09
C GLY A 174 -20.74 -0.92 -11.84
N TRP A 175 -19.93 -0.81 -10.79
CA TRP A 175 -20.20 -1.42 -9.49
C TRP A 175 -19.78 -0.50 -8.35
N HIS A 176 -20.31 -0.75 -7.16
CA HIS A 176 -19.88 -0.06 -5.96
C HIS A 176 -18.55 -0.65 -5.45
N TYR A 177 -17.51 0.18 -5.30
CA TYR A 177 -16.22 -0.23 -4.78
C TYR A 177 -15.65 0.83 -3.81
N PRO A 178 -14.75 0.42 -2.89
CA PRO A 178 -14.11 1.37 -2.00
C PRO A 178 -13.18 2.31 -2.77
N ARG A 179 -13.08 3.56 -2.29
CA ARG A 179 -12.19 4.58 -2.85
C ARG A 179 -11.18 5.01 -1.79
N HIS A 180 -10.43 4.03 -1.28
CA HIS A 180 -9.54 4.26 -0.15
C HIS A 180 -8.23 4.96 -0.54
N LEU A 181 -7.92 5.07 -1.83
CA LEU A 181 -6.77 5.83 -2.32
C LEU A 181 -7.15 7.27 -2.68
N ALA A 182 -8.41 7.53 -2.98
CA ALA A 182 -8.89 8.85 -3.39
C ALA A 182 -8.81 9.89 -2.25
N GLY A 183 -8.57 11.16 -2.63
CA GLY A 183 -8.63 12.32 -1.71
C GLY A 183 -7.46 12.42 -0.73
N ARG A 184 -6.35 11.69 -0.95
CA ARG A 184 -5.15 11.80 -0.13
C ARG A 184 -4.14 12.72 -0.78
N VAL A 185 -3.48 13.55 0.04
CA VAL A 185 -2.30 14.29 -0.41
C VAL A 185 -1.17 13.30 -0.65
N PHE A 186 -0.41 13.50 -1.70
CA PHE A 186 0.59 12.56 -2.14
C PHE A 186 1.93 13.23 -2.43
N SER A 187 3.04 12.63 -1.97
CA SER A 187 4.39 13.09 -2.21
C SER A 187 5.35 11.93 -2.41
N ILE A 188 6.28 12.10 -3.34
CA ILE A 188 7.33 11.09 -3.61
C ILE A 188 8.69 11.76 -3.60
N VAL A 189 9.63 11.11 -2.92
CA VAL A 189 11.06 11.41 -2.97
C VAL A 189 11.78 10.21 -3.57
N VAL A 190 12.27 10.37 -4.79
CA VAL A 190 13.11 9.38 -5.46
C VAL A 190 14.55 9.85 -5.44
N HIS A 191 15.47 8.97 -5.09
CA HIS A 191 16.91 9.26 -5.15
C HIS A 191 17.69 8.07 -5.70
N GLY A 192 18.86 8.33 -6.26
CA GLY A 192 19.77 7.31 -6.79
C GLY A 192 20.86 7.92 -7.61
N ASP A 193 21.94 7.20 -7.75
CA ASP A 193 23.11 7.60 -8.55
C ASP A 193 23.01 7.08 -9.99
N ALA A 194 21.97 6.30 -10.29
CA ALA A 194 21.75 5.65 -11.58
C ALA A 194 20.64 6.33 -12.39
N ILE A 195 20.67 6.13 -13.69
CA ILE A 195 19.57 6.47 -14.60
C ILE A 195 18.28 5.77 -14.15
N GLY A 196 17.14 6.45 -14.27
CA GLY A 196 15.83 5.89 -13.95
C GLY A 196 15.04 6.63 -12.88
N ALA A 197 15.64 7.61 -12.18
CA ALA A 197 14.96 8.36 -11.14
C ALA A 197 13.73 9.10 -11.67
N GLU A 198 13.83 9.77 -12.81
CA GLU A 198 12.70 10.49 -13.42
C GLU A 198 11.62 9.52 -13.92
N THR A 199 12.01 8.41 -14.55
CA THR A 199 11.07 7.39 -14.99
C THR A 199 10.32 6.77 -13.81
N LEU A 200 11.04 6.45 -12.74
CA LEU A 200 10.43 5.94 -11.51
C LEU A 200 9.50 6.97 -10.88
N ARG A 201 9.92 8.22 -10.78
CA ARG A 201 9.08 9.30 -10.25
C ARG A 201 7.76 9.38 -11.02
N ARG A 202 7.81 9.41 -12.36
CA ARG A 202 6.61 9.44 -13.22
C ARG A 202 5.72 8.22 -13.07
N SER A 203 6.30 7.05 -12.86
CA SER A 203 5.51 5.81 -12.71
C SER A 203 4.79 5.72 -11.36
N LEU A 204 5.25 6.49 -10.38
CA LEU A 204 4.67 6.53 -9.04
C LEU A 204 3.72 7.73 -8.83
N THR A 205 3.71 8.70 -9.71
CA THR A 205 2.78 9.86 -9.72
C THR A 205 1.61 9.63 -10.64
#